data_1d82bb6eeea8e6263034625d4fa8f0b1
#
_entry.id   1d82bb6eeea8e6263034625d4fa8f0b1
#
_cell.length_a   1.000
_cell.length_b   1.000
_cell.length_c   1.000
_cell.angle_alpha   90.00
_cell.angle_beta   90.00
_cell.angle_gamma   90.00
#
_symmetry.space_group_name_H-M   'P 1'
#
loop_
_entity.id
_entity.type
_entity.pdbx_description
1 polymer ?
#
loop_
_entity_poly.entity_id
_entity_poly.type
_entity_poly.pdbx_seq_one_letter_code
_entity_poly.pdbx_strand_id
1 'polypeptide(L)'
;MLINDSRPLMSLIIEDKQFEGLVDTGADVSVISLQQWPNDWKKEKSPLVLTGLGSIANVWRSAQPLSCQLSNGKKVFISFYIVNIPINIWGRDLLFSLGTTLTISSENL
;
A
#
# COMPACT_ATOMS: atom_id res chain seq x y z
N MET A 1 12.85 16.66 -11.36
CA MET A 1 12.37 16.44 -10.86
C MET A 1 12.33 16.55 -9.79
N LEU A 2 11.80 16.62 -9.35
CA LEU A 2 11.69 16.61 -8.37
C LEU A 2 11.56 15.91 -7.72
N ILE A 3 11.85 15.57 -7.61
CA ILE A 3 11.96 14.79 -7.05
C ILE A 3 11.84 14.65 -5.87
N ASN A 4 11.90 15.13 -5.32
CA ASN A 4 11.79 15.13 -4.13
C ASN A 4 10.51 15.09 -3.73
N ASP A 5 10.00 14.03 -3.77
CA ASP A 5 8.73 13.80 -3.32
C ASP A 5 8.72 13.99 -1.86
N SER A 6 7.94 14.89 -1.40
CA SER A 6 7.86 15.14 0.02
C SER A 6 6.83 14.28 0.71
N ARG A 7 6.23 13.34 0.03
CA ARG A 7 5.25 12.46 0.67
C ARG A 7 5.95 11.57 1.70
N PRO A 8 5.32 11.34 2.83
CA PRO A 8 5.97 10.59 3.89
C PRO A 8 6.06 9.10 3.60
N LEU A 9 7.08 8.49 4.17
CA LEU A 9 7.19 7.04 4.19
C LEU A 9 6.61 6.55 5.50
N MET A 10 6.02 5.38 5.47
CA MET A 10 5.47 4.78 6.68
C MET A 10 5.79 3.29 6.67
N SER A 11 6.23 2.79 7.80
CA SER A 11 6.53 1.37 7.95
C SER A 11 5.33 0.66 8.54
N LEU A 12 5.06 -0.52 8.01
CA LEU A 12 4.00 -1.38 8.51
C LEU A 12 4.54 -2.77 8.71
N ILE A 13 3.95 -3.49 9.63
CA ILE A 13 4.24 -4.91 9.77
C ILE A 13 3.08 -5.65 9.13
N ILE A 14 3.38 -6.34 8.03
CA ILE A 14 2.37 -7.08 7.28
C ILE A 14 2.72 -8.55 7.43
N GLU A 15 1.84 -9.32 8.05
CA GLU A 15 2.04 -10.74 8.29
C GLU A 15 3.43 -11.00 8.88
N ASP A 16 3.77 -10.19 9.89
CA ASP A 16 5.03 -10.33 10.63
C ASP A 16 6.29 -9.89 9.89
N LYS A 17 6.15 -9.29 8.72
CA LYS A 17 7.29 -8.75 7.99
C LYS A 17 7.14 -7.24 7.87
N GLN A 18 8.24 -6.54 7.99
CA GLN A 18 8.24 -5.09 7.93
C GLN A 18 8.36 -4.61 6.48
N PHE A 19 7.49 -3.69 6.10
CA PHE A 19 7.55 -3.07 4.78
C PHE A 19 7.49 -1.57 4.95
N GLU A 20 8.22 -0.87 4.11
CA GLU A 20 8.15 0.58 4.07
C GLU A 20 7.46 0.98 2.78
N GLY A 21 6.54 1.90 2.86
CA GLY A 21 5.81 2.36 1.69
C GLY A 21 5.56 3.85 1.74
N LEU A 22 5.20 4.38 0.60
CA LEU A 22 4.90 5.78 0.43
C LEU A 22 3.45 6.03 0.74
N VAL A 23 3.16 6.97 1.61
CA VAL A 23 1.78 7.34 1.92
C VAL A 23 1.25 8.17 0.76
N ASP A 24 0.22 7.67 0.11
CA ASP A 24 -0.32 8.30 -1.08
C ASP A 24 -1.83 8.43 -0.97
N THR A 25 -2.30 9.57 -0.52
CA THR A 25 -3.73 9.79 -0.33
C THR A 25 -4.46 9.93 -1.65
N GLY A 26 -3.73 10.04 -2.74
CA GLY A 26 -4.37 10.05 -4.05
C GLY A 26 -4.62 8.66 -4.61
N ALA A 27 -4.08 7.63 -3.97
CA ALA A 27 -4.28 6.26 -4.43
C ALA A 27 -5.46 5.65 -3.69
N ASP A 28 -6.36 5.03 -4.43
CA ASP A 28 -7.52 4.37 -3.83
C ASP A 28 -7.14 3.09 -3.13
N VAL A 29 -6.15 2.40 -3.63
CA VAL A 29 -5.78 1.07 -3.14
C VAL A 29 -4.31 1.04 -2.81
N SER A 30 -3.95 0.09 -1.96
CA SER A 30 -2.57 -0.09 -1.54
C SER A 30 -1.90 -1.16 -2.36
N VAL A 31 -0.62 -0.97 -2.62
CA VAL A 31 0.16 -1.83 -3.50
C VAL A 31 1.44 -2.26 -2.81
N ILE A 32 1.74 -3.54 -2.91
CA ILE A 32 3.05 -4.06 -2.52
C ILE A 32 3.83 -4.32 -3.79
N SER A 33 5.07 -3.86 -3.82
CA SER A 33 5.96 -4.08 -4.95
C SER A 33 6.15 -5.58 -5.17
N LEU A 34 6.02 -6.02 -6.40
CA LEU A 34 6.28 -7.42 -6.74
C LEU A 34 7.70 -7.81 -6.35
N GLN A 35 8.62 -6.86 -6.38
CA GLN A 35 10.00 -7.14 -6.04
C GLN A 35 10.18 -7.42 -4.56
N GLN A 36 9.25 -6.97 -3.73
CA GLN A 36 9.31 -7.18 -2.29
C GLN A 36 8.31 -8.23 -1.81
N TRP A 37 7.43 -8.65 -2.66
CA TRP A 37 6.40 -9.63 -2.31
C TRP A 37 7.08 -10.96 -1.98
N PRO A 38 6.86 -11.52 -0.79
CA PRO A 38 7.50 -12.79 -0.44
C PRO A 38 6.99 -13.92 -1.33
N ASN A 39 7.90 -14.77 -1.76
CA ASN A 39 7.55 -15.82 -2.71
C ASN A 39 6.57 -16.84 -2.14
N ASP A 40 6.54 -17.00 -0.83
CA ASP A 40 5.65 -17.97 -0.21
C ASP A 40 4.26 -17.41 0.09
N TRP A 41 4.04 -16.13 -0.16
CA TRP A 41 2.71 -15.56 0.02
C TRP A 41 1.91 -15.76 -1.25
N LYS A 42 0.68 -16.24 -1.10
CA LYS A 42 -0.14 -16.54 -2.26
C LYS A 42 -0.71 -15.29 -2.89
N LYS A 43 -0.64 -15.23 -4.20
CA LYS A 43 -1.26 -14.16 -4.94
C LYS A 43 -2.04 -14.76 -6.09
N GLU A 44 -2.99 -14.01 -6.59
CA GLU A 44 -3.81 -14.43 -7.71
C GLU A 44 -3.90 -13.31 -8.71
N LYS A 45 -4.17 -13.64 -9.95
CA LYS A 45 -4.31 -12.62 -10.97
C LYS A 45 -5.55 -11.81 -10.70
N SER A 46 -5.40 -10.50 -10.85
CA SER A 46 -6.52 -9.59 -10.67
C SER A 46 -7.04 -9.20 -12.04
N PRO A 47 -8.37 -9.12 -12.21
CA PRO A 47 -8.91 -8.57 -13.45
C PRO A 47 -8.78 -7.06 -13.50
N LEU A 48 -8.43 -6.44 -12.39
CA LEU A 48 -8.30 -5.01 -12.35
C LEU A 48 -7.06 -4.57 -13.08
N VAL A 49 -7.20 -3.52 -13.87
CA VAL A 49 -6.09 -2.93 -14.57
C VAL A 49 -5.83 -1.59 -13.92
N LEU A 50 -4.62 -1.41 -13.39
CA LEU A 50 -4.24 -0.14 -12.80
C LEU A 50 -3.67 0.75 -13.89
N THR A 51 -4.27 1.93 -14.03
CA THR A 51 -3.76 2.92 -14.97
C THR A 51 -3.10 4.02 -14.13
N GLY A 52 -2.39 4.90 -14.76
CA GLY A 52 -1.74 5.98 -14.04
C GLY A 52 -0.31 5.69 -13.67
N LEU A 53 0.15 4.46 -13.92
CA LEU A 53 1.54 4.11 -13.72
C LEU A 53 2.32 4.16 -15.02
N GLY A 54 1.73 4.76 -16.03
CA GLY A 54 2.40 4.93 -17.31
C GLY A 54 2.23 3.78 -18.27
N SER A 55 1.77 2.65 -17.82
CA SER A 55 1.53 1.51 -18.69
C SER A 55 0.56 0.57 -18.03
N ILE A 56 -0.04 -0.28 -18.84
CA ILE A 56 -0.90 -1.33 -18.35
C ILE A 56 0.02 -2.47 -17.96
N ALA A 57 -0.09 -2.89 -16.72
CA ALA A 57 0.75 -3.97 -16.23
C ALA A 57 -0.14 -5.10 -15.74
N ASN A 58 0.43 -6.29 -15.73
CA ASN A 58 -0.24 -7.40 -15.09
C ASN A 58 -0.31 -7.10 -13.61
N VAL A 59 -1.50 -7.17 -13.07
CA VAL A 59 -1.74 -6.86 -11.67
C VAL A 59 -2.13 -8.14 -10.96
N TRP A 60 -1.50 -8.36 -9.83
CA TRP A 60 -1.82 -9.47 -8.96
C TRP A 60 -2.49 -8.93 -7.72
N ARG A 61 -3.07 -9.79 -6.96
CA ARG A 61 -3.75 -9.42 -5.73
C ARG A 61 -3.43 -10.47 -4.69
N SER A 62 -3.33 -10.07 -3.42
CA SER A 62 -3.15 -11.05 -2.37
C SER A 62 -4.35 -11.98 -2.36
N ALA A 63 -4.09 -13.29 -2.23
CA ALA A 63 -5.17 -14.27 -2.26
C ALA A 63 -6.10 -14.12 -1.08
N GLN A 64 -5.60 -13.55 0.01
CA GLN A 64 -6.39 -13.33 1.21
C GLN A 64 -6.04 -11.97 1.78
N PRO A 65 -6.94 -11.39 2.59
CA PRO A 65 -6.57 -10.18 3.31
C PRO A 65 -5.39 -10.46 4.23
N LEU A 66 -4.47 -9.53 4.32
CA LEU A 66 -3.27 -9.66 5.13
C LEU A 66 -3.37 -8.76 6.34
N SER A 67 -2.81 -9.20 7.45
CA SER A 67 -2.82 -8.37 8.66
C SER A 67 -1.77 -7.27 8.53
N CYS A 68 -2.19 -6.06 8.84
CA CYS A 68 -1.31 -4.90 8.78
C CYS A 68 -1.33 -4.23 10.13
N GLN A 69 -0.16 -3.98 10.66
CA GLN A 69 -0.06 -3.44 12.00
C GLN A 69 0.88 -2.25 12.03
N LEU A 70 0.44 -1.20 12.70
CA LEU A 70 1.28 -0.06 12.97
C LEU A 70 2.09 -0.30 14.23
N SER A 71 3.11 0.50 14.43
CA SER A 71 3.94 0.41 15.61
C SER A 71 3.15 0.64 16.89
N ASN A 72 2.03 1.35 16.83
CA ASN A 72 1.21 1.56 18.01
C ASN A 72 0.32 0.36 18.34
N GLY A 73 0.44 -0.72 17.60
CA GLY A 73 -0.33 -1.93 17.86
C GLY A 73 -1.63 -2.05 17.12
N LYS A 74 -2.06 -1.00 16.44
CA LYS A 74 -3.32 -1.05 15.72
C LYS A 74 -3.18 -1.99 14.53
N LYS A 75 -4.15 -2.87 14.35
CA LYS A 75 -4.10 -3.91 13.33
C LYS A 75 -5.37 -3.90 12.49
N VAL A 76 -5.22 -4.02 11.19
CA VAL A 76 -6.35 -4.15 10.27
C VAL A 76 -6.00 -5.21 9.24
N PHE A 77 -6.99 -5.64 8.47
CA PHE A 77 -6.78 -6.63 7.41
C PHE A 77 -7.10 -5.99 6.07
N ILE A 78 -6.18 -6.09 5.15
CA ILE A 78 -6.29 -5.44 3.85
C ILE A 78 -5.87 -6.41 2.75
N SER A 79 -6.59 -6.39 1.63
CA SER A 79 -6.16 -7.09 0.43
C SER A 79 -5.31 -6.12 -0.38
N PHE A 80 -4.08 -6.53 -0.68
CA PHE A 80 -3.16 -5.67 -1.42
C PHE A 80 -3.14 -6.07 -2.88
N TYR A 81 -2.89 -5.10 -3.73
CA TYR A 81 -2.53 -5.38 -5.10
C TYR A 81 -1.01 -5.49 -5.18
N ILE A 82 -0.53 -6.29 -6.10
CA ILE A 82 0.90 -6.51 -6.28
C ILE A 82 1.24 -6.11 -7.71
N VAL A 83 2.12 -5.16 -7.84
CA VAL A 83 2.48 -4.59 -9.14
C VAL A 83 3.99 -4.49 -9.22
N ASN A 84 4.51 -4.64 -10.43
CA ASN A 84 5.95 -4.56 -10.61
C ASN A 84 6.41 -3.11 -10.68
N ILE A 85 6.46 -2.49 -9.52
CA ILE A 85 6.97 -1.13 -9.36
C ILE A 85 8.00 -1.16 -8.24
N PRO A 86 8.85 -0.15 -8.15
CA PRO A 86 9.97 -0.23 -7.19
C PRO A 86 9.64 0.08 -5.74
N ILE A 87 8.45 0.59 -5.46
CA ILE A 87 8.10 0.97 -4.09
C ILE A 87 6.73 0.45 -3.72
N ASN A 88 6.49 0.35 -2.41
CA ASN A 88 5.17 0.04 -1.91
C ASN A 88 4.38 1.32 -1.76
N ILE A 89 3.08 1.26 -1.93
CA ILE A 89 2.21 2.43 -1.85
C ILE A 89 1.08 2.12 -0.88
N TRP A 90 0.90 3.00 0.09
CA TRP A 90 -0.19 2.89 1.05
C TRP A 90 -1.28 3.86 0.64
N GLY A 91 -2.38 3.32 0.15
CA GLY A 91 -3.49 4.11 -0.35
C GLY A 91 -4.56 4.33 0.71
N ARG A 92 -5.66 4.94 0.28
CA ARG A 92 -6.73 5.30 1.20
C ARG A 92 -7.40 4.11 1.87
N ASP A 93 -7.45 2.96 1.18
CA ASP A 93 -8.04 1.77 1.77
C ASP A 93 -7.36 1.42 3.08
N LEU A 94 -6.04 1.43 3.09
CA LEU A 94 -5.26 1.12 4.28
C LEU A 94 -5.30 2.27 5.28
N LEU A 95 -5.09 3.46 4.78
CA LEU A 95 -5.00 4.62 5.68
C LEU A 95 -6.28 4.86 6.43
N PHE A 96 -7.42 4.74 5.75
CA PHE A 96 -8.71 4.91 6.43
C PHE A 96 -8.95 3.79 7.43
N SER A 97 -8.59 2.57 7.07
CA SER A 97 -8.80 1.43 7.97
C SER A 97 -7.95 1.55 9.22
N LEU A 98 -6.77 2.13 9.10
CA LEU A 98 -5.92 2.33 10.26
C LEU A 98 -6.34 3.55 11.08
N GLY A 99 -7.33 4.31 10.59
CA GLY A 99 -7.73 5.53 11.26
C GLY A 99 -6.68 6.61 11.16
N THR A 100 -5.71 6.44 10.28
CA THR A 100 -4.70 7.44 10.03
C THR A 100 -5.39 8.62 9.47
N THR A 101 -5.23 9.75 10.12
CA THR A 101 -6.08 10.72 9.76
C THR A 101 -5.62 11.56 8.75
N LEU A 102 -6.38 11.61 7.79
CA LEU A 102 -6.29 12.64 6.82
C LEU A 102 -6.92 13.90 7.34
N THR A 103 -7.58 13.78 8.45
CA THR A 103 -8.16 14.98 9.04
C THR A 103 -7.12 15.90 9.56
N ILE A 104 -5.92 15.41 9.77
CA ILE A 104 -4.87 16.30 10.20
C ILE A 104 -4.69 17.43 9.24
N SER A 105 -4.67 17.11 7.97
CA SER A 105 -4.46 18.17 6.99
C SER A 105 -5.62 19.13 6.98
N SER A 106 -6.81 18.68 7.21
CA SER A 106 -7.91 19.61 7.20
C SER A 106 -7.98 20.36 8.49
N GLU A 107 -7.51 19.79 9.57
CA GLU A 107 -7.55 20.51 10.76
C GLU A 107 -6.64 21.60 10.83
N ASN A 108 -5.63 21.55 10.08
CA ASN A 108 -4.67 22.61 10.11
C ASN A 108 -5.12 23.81 9.34
N LEU A 109 -6.28 23.82 8.93
CA LEU A 109 -6.78 24.95 8.18
C LEU A 109 -7.09 26.14 9.03
#